data_d51e835c94e672ee19724ac91579ad99
#
_entry.id   d51e835c94e672ee19724ac91579ad99
#
_cell.length_a   1.000
_cell.length_b   1.000
_cell.length_c   1.000
_cell.angle_alpha   90.00
_cell.angle_beta   90.00
_cell.angle_gamma   90.00
#
_symmetry.space_group_name_H-M   'P 1'
#
loop_
_entity.id
_entity.type
_entity.pdbx_description
1 polymer ?
#
loop_
_entity_poly.entity_id
_entity_poly.type
_entity_poly.pdbx_seq_one_letter_code
_entity_poly.pdbx_strand_id
1 'polypeptide(L)'
;MISDYDTIVAPATAAGGAIAVIRASGRDAFALCDRIFRGRKPLSEADGYTVHYGEIIDGDRIVDDVLATVFRAPHSYTGEDSVEISCHGSSYIVSEILRLLTAAGGRMAQPGEFTIRAYLAGKLDLSQAEAVADTIAASSRAAHALASTQMRGGYSDELERLRDKLLNLTSLLELEPDFSEEDVEFADRTALRETMQRIGAEIDRLRNSFSLGNAIKEGVAVAIAGAPNVGKSTLLNRLLNEERAMVSEIAGTTRDVIEERANIGGILFRFLDTAGIRSTDDRL
;
A
#
# COMPACT_ATOMS: atom_id res chain seq x y z
N MET A 1 2.39 -20.30 -7.46
CA MET A 1 3.68 -20.13 -6.77
C MET A 1 4.39 -18.97 -7.46
N ILE A 2 4.79 -17.94 -6.71
CA ILE A 2 5.63 -16.85 -7.24
C ILE A 2 6.99 -17.47 -7.49
N SER A 3 7.46 -17.40 -8.73
CA SER A 3 8.77 -17.97 -9.10
C SER A 3 9.83 -16.94 -8.72
N ASP A 4 10.77 -17.29 -7.84
CA ASP A 4 11.89 -16.42 -7.41
C ASP A 4 12.88 -16.05 -8.53
N TYR A 5 12.66 -16.53 -9.76
CA TYR A 5 13.64 -16.44 -10.85
C TYR A 5 13.14 -15.70 -12.10
N ASP A 6 11.89 -15.29 -12.15
CA ASP A 6 11.35 -14.61 -13.32
C ASP A 6 11.41 -13.07 -13.21
N THR A 7 11.54 -12.40 -14.35
CA THR A 7 11.45 -10.94 -14.43
C THR A 7 10.02 -10.55 -14.70
N ILE A 8 9.46 -9.73 -13.83
CA ILE A 8 8.09 -9.22 -13.91
C ILE A 8 8.04 -7.81 -14.48
N VAL A 9 6.98 -7.52 -15.23
CA VAL A 9 6.75 -6.21 -15.84
C VAL A 9 5.30 -5.77 -15.62
N ALA A 10 5.08 -4.51 -15.30
CA ALA A 10 3.74 -3.92 -15.24
C ALA A 10 3.79 -2.39 -15.32
N PRO A 11 2.66 -1.73 -15.66
CA PRO A 11 2.51 -0.31 -15.43
C PRO A 11 2.61 0.00 -13.93
N ALA A 12 3.39 1.01 -13.58
CA ALA A 12 3.51 1.53 -12.22
C ALA A 12 2.62 2.76 -11.98
N THR A 13 2.02 3.30 -13.04
CA THR A 13 1.09 4.44 -13.01
C THR A 13 -0.29 4.01 -13.50
N ALA A 14 -1.33 4.71 -13.04
CA ALA A 14 -2.68 4.57 -13.59
C ALA A 14 -2.73 5.00 -15.07
N ALA A 15 -3.67 4.43 -15.81
CA ALA A 15 -3.89 4.80 -17.21
C ALA A 15 -4.45 6.23 -17.35
N GLY A 16 -4.17 6.90 -18.49
CA GLY A 16 -4.79 8.18 -18.86
C GLY A 16 -4.03 9.44 -18.47
N GLY A 17 -2.83 9.33 -17.87
CA GLY A 17 -1.94 10.47 -17.65
C GLY A 17 -1.14 10.87 -18.91
N ALA A 18 -0.52 12.06 -18.91
CA ALA A 18 0.39 12.48 -19.99
C ALA A 18 1.68 11.62 -20.05
N ILE A 19 2.10 11.10 -18.90
CA ILE A 19 3.26 10.22 -18.73
C ILE A 19 2.81 8.95 -18.05
N ALA A 20 3.33 7.81 -18.50
CA ALA A 20 3.20 6.51 -17.85
C ALA A 20 4.59 5.98 -17.50
N VAL A 21 4.64 5.22 -16.40
CA VAL A 21 5.85 4.50 -15.98
C VAL A 21 5.57 3.01 -16.03
N ILE A 22 6.44 2.28 -16.70
CA ILE A 22 6.44 0.81 -16.75
C ILE A 22 7.63 0.32 -15.97
N ARG A 23 7.43 -0.60 -15.02
CA ARG A 23 8.50 -1.18 -14.23
C ARG A 23 8.78 -2.61 -14.66
N ALA A 24 10.05 -2.92 -14.86
CA ALA A 24 10.59 -4.26 -14.97
C ALA A 24 11.43 -4.55 -13.72
N SER A 25 11.25 -5.72 -13.08
CA SER A 25 12.02 -6.11 -11.90
C SER A 25 12.32 -7.61 -11.94
N GLY A 26 13.53 -7.99 -11.61
CA GLY A 26 14.00 -9.37 -11.59
C GLY A 26 15.40 -9.51 -12.15
N ARG A 27 15.90 -10.74 -12.11
CA ARG A 27 17.27 -11.06 -12.48
C ARG A 27 17.66 -10.59 -13.89
N ASP A 28 16.74 -10.69 -14.85
CA ASP A 28 17.00 -10.39 -16.26
C ASP A 28 16.46 -9.01 -16.67
N ALA A 29 16.11 -8.13 -15.71
CA ALA A 29 15.47 -6.83 -15.98
C ALA A 29 16.26 -5.99 -16.97
N PHE A 30 17.58 -5.88 -16.81
CA PHE A 30 18.43 -5.13 -17.75
C PHE A 30 18.50 -5.78 -19.12
N ALA A 31 18.71 -7.10 -19.18
CA ALA A 31 18.81 -7.83 -20.44
C ALA A 31 17.51 -7.75 -21.26
N LEU A 32 16.36 -7.78 -20.60
CA LEU A 32 15.05 -7.62 -21.24
C LEU A 32 14.86 -6.20 -21.79
N CYS A 33 15.20 -5.20 -20.98
CA CYS A 33 15.05 -3.80 -21.37
C CYS A 33 16.04 -3.44 -22.51
N ASP A 34 17.28 -3.93 -22.49
CA ASP A 34 18.28 -3.69 -23.54
C ASP A 34 17.87 -4.22 -24.92
N ARG A 35 16.96 -5.22 -24.98
CA ARG A 35 16.45 -5.74 -26.27
C ARG A 35 15.51 -4.77 -26.98
N ILE A 36 14.89 -3.87 -26.24
CA ILE A 36 13.89 -2.94 -26.76
C ILE A 36 14.28 -1.47 -26.61
N PHE A 37 15.32 -1.19 -25.84
CA PHE A 37 15.81 0.15 -25.57
C PHE A 37 17.04 0.49 -26.41
N ARG A 38 17.01 1.62 -27.10
CA ARG A 38 18.12 2.17 -27.86
C ARG A 38 18.51 3.53 -27.27
N GLY A 39 19.60 3.58 -26.54
CA GLY A 39 20.16 4.77 -25.93
C GLY A 39 21.65 4.93 -26.23
N ARG A 40 22.29 5.85 -25.52
CA ARG A 40 23.74 6.12 -25.70
C ARG A 40 24.60 4.92 -25.28
N LYS A 41 24.15 4.13 -24.29
CA LYS A 41 24.78 2.91 -23.82
C LYS A 41 23.69 1.92 -23.37
N PRO A 42 23.97 0.62 -23.32
CA PRO A 42 23.06 -0.35 -22.74
C PRO A 42 22.74 -0.03 -21.26
N LEU A 43 21.52 -0.37 -20.80
CA LEU A 43 21.12 -0.17 -19.41
C LEU A 43 21.86 -1.14 -18.48
N SER A 44 22.27 -2.30 -18.98
CA SER A 44 23.12 -3.26 -18.27
C SER A 44 24.51 -2.71 -17.91
N GLU A 45 25.00 -1.71 -18.62
CA GLU A 45 26.27 -1.03 -18.35
C GLU A 45 26.09 0.27 -17.54
N ALA A 46 24.85 0.63 -17.22
CA ALA A 46 24.54 1.86 -16.49
C ALA A 46 24.72 1.69 -14.99
N ASP A 47 25.14 2.76 -14.31
CA ASP A 47 25.18 2.79 -12.85
C ASP A 47 23.76 2.85 -12.25
N GLY A 48 23.61 2.33 -11.04
CA GLY A 48 22.36 2.47 -10.30
C GLY A 48 22.02 3.92 -10.00
N TYR A 49 20.71 4.23 -9.92
CA TYR A 49 20.18 5.59 -9.69
C TYR A 49 20.55 6.60 -10.80
N THR A 50 20.69 6.11 -12.02
CA THR A 50 20.92 6.95 -13.21
C THR A 50 19.72 6.91 -14.15
N VAL A 51 19.52 8.00 -14.88
CA VAL A 51 18.45 8.15 -15.88
C VAL A 51 19.07 8.28 -17.26
N HIS A 52 18.53 7.52 -18.21
CA HIS A 52 19.02 7.46 -19.59
C HIS A 52 17.90 7.81 -20.55
N TYR A 53 18.15 8.82 -21.39
CA TYR A 53 17.29 9.12 -22.53
C TYR A 53 17.57 8.14 -23.66
N GLY A 54 16.51 7.68 -24.31
CA GLY A 54 16.59 6.79 -25.45
C GLY A 54 15.23 6.52 -26.08
N GLU A 55 15.18 5.57 -26.96
CA GLU A 55 13.99 5.17 -27.71
C GLU A 55 13.63 3.73 -27.41
N ILE A 56 12.33 3.44 -27.37
CA ILE A 56 11.82 2.06 -27.43
C ILE A 56 11.64 1.71 -28.90
N ILE A 57 12.22 0.57 -29.29
CA ILE A 57 12.23 0.10 -30.67
C ILE A 57 11.55 -1.27 -30.82
N ASP A 58 10.88 -1.46 -31.94
CA ASP A 58 10.36 -2.75 -32.41
C ASP A 58 10.91 -3.01 -33.79
N GLY A 59 12.04 -3.73 -33.87
CA GLY A 59 12.87 -3.78 -35.06
C GLY A 59 13.40 -2.42 -35.46
N ASP A 60 13.04 -1.95 -36.66
CA ASP A 60 13.44 -0.63 -37.16
C ASP A 60 12.46 0.50 -36.77
N ARG A 61 11.30 0.14 -36.17
CA ARG A 61 10.28 1.11 -35.81
C ARG A 61 10.54 1.68 -34.42
N ILE A 62 10.56 3.00 -34.32
CA ILE A 62 10.53 3.70 -33.03
C ILE A 62 9.10 3.69 -32.51
N VAL A 63 8.91 3.20 -31.27
CA VAL A 63 7.63 3.17 -30.58
C VAL A 63 7.41 4.47 -29.80
N ASP A 64 8.42 4.90 -29.06
CA ASP A 64 8.37 6.12 -28.24
C ASP A 64 9.77 6.57 -27.83
N ASP A 65 9.90 7.87 -27.52
CA ASP A 65 11.03 8.46 -26.84
C ASP A 65 10.83 8.36 -25.32
N VAL A 66 11.79 7.83 -24.59
CA VAL A 66 11.63 7.48 -23.17
C VAL A 66 12.80 7.90 -22.29
N LEU A 67 12.52 7.95 -20.98
CA LEU A 67 13.55 7.98 -19.95
C LEU A 67 13.56 6.64 -19.22
N ALA A 68 14.69 5.96 -19.22
CA ALA A 68 14.90 4.71 -18.47
C ALA A 68 15.70 5.00 -17.19
N THR A 69 15.12 4.72 -16.03
CA THR A 69 15.78 4.82 -14.72
C THR A 69 16.26 3.45 -14.28
N VAL A 70 17.52 3.36 -13.90
CA VAL A 70 18.21 2.12 -13.53
C VAL A 70 18.32 1.99 -12.01
N PHE A 71 17.92 0.84 -11.47
CA PHE A 71 18.08 0.49 -10.06
C PHE A 71 18.79 -0.86 -9.97
N ARG A 72 19.92 -0.91 -9.28
CA ARG A 72 20.68 -2.15 -9.08
C ARG A 72 20.39 -2.77 -7.72
N ALA A 73 20.29 -4.08 -7.69
CA ALA A 73 20.18 -4.84 -6.46
C ALA A 73 21.35 -4.52 -5.51
N PRO A 74 21.11 -4.45 -4.19
CA PRO A 74 19.83 -4.53 -3.49
C PRO A 74 19.09 -3.18 -3.40
N HIS A 75 19.58 -2.14 -4.09
CA HIS A 75 19.12 -0.75 -3.97
C HIS A 75 18.00 -0.43 -4.96
N SER A 76 16.90 -1.17 -4.86
CA SER A 76 15.64 -0.98 -5.62
C SER A 76 14.44 -1.16 -4.70
N TYR A 77 13.24 -0.95 -5.22
CA TYR A 77 12.00 -1.17 -4.47
C TYR A 77 11.82 -2.65 -4.05
N THR A 78 12.07 -3.58 -4.95
CA THR A 78 11.93 -5.02 -4.73
C THR A 78 13.18 -5.66 -4.11
N GLY A 79 14.31 -4.95 -4.07
CA GLY A 79 15.62 -5.52 -3.74
C GLY A 79 16.30 -6.24 -4.92
N GLU A 80 15.63 -6.35 -6.08
CA GLU A 80 16.14 -6.93 -7.32
C GLU A 80 16.68 -5.86 -8.27
N ASP A 81 17.36 -6.26 -9.34
CA ASP A 81 17.63 -5.36 -10.47
C ASP A 81 16.32 -4.88 -11.07
N SER A 82 16.21 -3.57 -11.35
CA SER A 82 14.97 -2.96 -11.78
C SER A 82 15.20 -1.82 -12.76
N VAL A 83 14.29 -1.70 -13.73
CA VAL A 83 14.24 -0.58 -14.66
C VAL A 83 12.85 0.04 -14.65
N GLU A 84 12.78 1.35 -14.57
CA GLU A 84 11.55 2.12 -14.76
C GLU A 84 11.64 2.90 -16.07
N ILE A 85 10.73 2.61 -16.99
CA ILE A 85 10.63 3.25 -18.29
C ILE A 85 9.51 4.28 -18.23
N SER A 86 9.86 5.56 -18.25
CA SER A 86 8.91 6.68 -18.36
C SER A 86 8.66 6.97 -19.83
N CYS A 87 7.44 6.75 -20.29
CA CYS A 87 6.99 6.93 -21.67
C CYS A 87 5.78 7.88 -21.73
N HIS A 88 5.34 8.25 -22.94
CA HIS A 88 4.08 8.95 -23.10
C HIS A 88 2.90 8.08 -22.65
N GLY A 89 1.92 8.66 -21.97
CA GLY A 89 0.81 7.95 -21.32
C GLY A 89 -0.30 7.47 -22.27
N SER A 90 0.02 7.27 -23.54
CA SER A 90 -0.88 6.64 -24.50
C SER A 90 -1.10 5.18 -24.16
N SER A 91 -2.37 4.73 -24.10
CA SER A 91 -2.69 3.32 -23.88
C SER A 91 -2.06 2.40 -24.93
N TYR A 92 -1.93 2.89 -26.17
CA TYR A 92 -1.24 2.18 -27.25
C TYR A 92 0.24 2.00 -26.93
N ILE A 93 0.96 3.07 -26.56
CA ILE A 93 2.40 3.03 -26.27
C ILE A 93 2.68 2.10 -25.08
N VAL A 94 1.91 2.25 -23.99
CA VAL A 94 2.04 1.39 -22.80
C VAL A 94 1.83 -0.08 -23.16
N SER A 95 0.76 -0.41 -23.92
CA SER A 95 0.48 -1.77 -24.35
C SER A 95 1.59 -2.34 -25.24
N GLU A 96 2.15 -1.51 -26.12
CA GLU A 96 3.20 -1.93 -27.04
C GLU A 96 4.52 -2.22 -26.31
N ILE A 97 4.92 -1.36 -25.35
CA ILE A 97 6.11 -1.58 -24.52
C ILE A 97 5.95 -2.87 -23.68
N LEU A 98 4.77 -3.08 -23.08
CA LEU A 98 4.50 -4.31 -22.31
C LEU A 98 4.54 -5.56 -23.21
N ARG A 99 4.00 -5.49 -24.42
CA ARG A 99 4.08 -6.56 -25.42
C ARG A 99 5.53 -6.91 -25.75
N LEU A 100 6.36 -5.88 -26.00
CA LEU A 100 7.78 -6.05 -26.32
C LEU A 100 8.55 -6.67 -25.16
N LEU A 101 8.38 -6.15 -23.94
CA LEU A 101 9.01 -6.72 -22.74
C LEU A 101 8.59 -8.16 -22.49
N THR A 102 7.30 -8.49 -22.71
CA THR A 102 6.78 -9.85 -22.56
C THR A 102 7.33 -10.77 -23.65
N ALA A 103 7.41 -10.31 -24.90
CA ALA A 103 8.03 -11.05 -26.00
C ALA A 103 9.55 -11.28 -25.78
N ALA A 104 10.22 -10.36 -25.08
CA ALA A 104 11.61 -10.49 -24.67
C ALA A 104 11.82 -11.51 -23.53
N GLY A 105 10.75 -12.01 -22.89
CA GLY A 105 10.81 -13.05 -21.84
C GLY A 105 10.34 -12.57 -20.47
N GLY A 106 9.88 -11.32 -20.34
CA GLY A 106 9.25 -10.82 -19.12
C GLY A 106 7.84 -11.40 -18.93
N ARG A 107 7.39 -11.53 -17.70
CA ARG A 107 6.04 -11.93 -17.34
C ARG A 107 5.27 -10.74 -16.77
N MET A 108 3.99 -10.61 -17.12
CA MET A 108 3.13 -9.62 -16.47
C MET A 108 3.04 -9.89 -14.97
N ALA A 109 3.28 -8.84 -14.18
CA ALA A 109 3.17 -8.91 -12.74
C ALA A 109 1.70 -9.07 -12.31
N GLN A 110 1.48 -9.82 -11.24
CA GLN A 110 0.18 -9.86 -10.57
C GLN A 110 -0.01 -8.60 -9.70
N PRO A 111 -1.27 -8.23 -9.40
CA PRO A 111 -1.53 -7.12 -8.49
C PRO A 111 -0.79 -7.29 -7.16
N GLY A 112 -0.03 -6.25 -6.74
CA GLY A 112 0.76 -6.27 -5.52
C GLY A 112 2.08 -7.04 -5.57
N GLU A 113 2.43 -7.69 -6.69
CA GLU A 113 3.59 -8.59 -6.75
C GLU A 113 4.93 -7.89 -6.48
N PHE A 114 5.13 -6.66 -6.92
CA PHE A 114 6.34 -5.89 -6.57
C PHE A 114 6.48 -5.68 -5.06
N THR A 115 5.37 -5.41 -4.37
CA THR A 115 5.36 -5.23 -2.91
C THR A 115 5.60 -6.57 -2.19
N ILE A 116 5.04 -7.67 -2.70
CA ILE A 116 5.31 -9.01 -2.17
C ILE A 116 6.80 -9.36 -2.31
N ARG A 117 7.44 -9.05 -3.45
CA ARG A 117 8.89 -9.26 -3.64
C ARG A 117 9.70 -8.38 -2.67
N ALA A 118 9.33 -7.13 -2.48
CA ALA A 118 9.96 -6.25 -1.49
C ALA A 118 9.87 -6.83 -0.06
N TYR A 119 8.72 -7.39 0.31
CA TYR A 119 8.54 -8.08 1.59
C TYR A 119 9.42 -9.33 1.70
N LEU A 120 9.42 -10.21 0.69
CA LEU A 120 10.25 -11.43 0.66
C LEU A 120 11.75 -11.12 0.68
N ALA A 121 12.18 -10.02 0.08
CA ALA A 121 13.55 -9.52 0.12
C ALA A 121 13.91 -8.80 1.43
N GLY A 122 13.00 -8.74 2.42
CA GLY A 122 13.23 -8.07 3.70
C GLY A 122 13.35 -6.54 3.62
N LYS A 123 12.89 -5.93 2.51
CA LYS A 123 12.86 -4.47 2.34
C LYS A 123 11.71 -3.82 3.10
N LEU A 124 10.64 -4.56 3.27
CA LEU A 124 9.44 -4.18 4.00
C LEU A 124 9.05 -5.32 4.93
N ASP A 125 8.47 -5.02 6.06
CA ASP A 125 7.72 -5.99 6.86
C ASP A 125 6.26 -6.09 6.37
N LEU A 126 5.48 -7.02 6.94
CA LEU A 126 4.10 -7.23 6.52
C LEU A 126 3.22 -5.99 6.72
N SER A 127 3.39 -5.30 7.85
CA SER A 127 2.65 -4.08 8.18
C SER A 127 2.96 -2.95 7.19
N GLN A 128 4.24 -2.80 6.84
CA GLN A 128 4.69 -1.83 5.83
C GLN A 128 4.18 -2.18 4.43
N ALA A 129 4.17 -3.46 4.07
CA ALA A 129 3.64 -3.93 2.78
C ALA A 129 2.13 -3.62 2.63
N GLU A 130 1.34 -3.80 3.70
CA GLU A 130 -0.07 -3.40 3.73
C GLU A 130 -0.23 -1.87 3.64
N ALA A 131 0.63 -1.11 4.34
CA ALA A 131 0.59 0.34 4.34
C ALA A 131 0.89 0.98 2.97
N VAL A 132 1.56 0.26 2.04
CA VAL A 132 1.73 0.71 0.64
C VAL A 132 0.37 0.87 -0.02
N ALA A 133 -0.50 -0.15 0.07
CA ALA A 133 -1.83 -0.10 -0.51
C ALA A 133 -2.69 0.99 0.15
N ASP A 134 -2.60 1.12 1.47
CA ASP A 134 -3.32 2.14 2.24
C ASP A 134 -2.89 3.57 1.87
N THR A 135 -1.59 3.77 1.64
CA THR A 135 -1.05 5.07 1.21
C THR A 135 -1.59 5.47 -0.17
N ILE A 136 -1.67 4.51 -1.10
CA ILE A 136 -2.21 4.73 -2.44
C ILE A 136 -3.72 5.00 -2.40
N ALA A 137 -4.46 4.29 -1.54
CA ALA A 137 -5.90 4.43 -1.40
C ALA A 137 -6.33 5.61 -0.53
N ALA A 138 -5.41 6.26 0.19
CA ALA A 138 -5.73 7.33 1.14
C ALA A 138 -6.38 8.52 0.45
N SER A 139 -7.64 8.78 0.79
CA SER A 139 -8.45 9.88 0.24
C SER A 139 -8.67 11.03 1.25
N SER A 140 -8.03 10.95 2.44
CA SER A 140 -8.11 11.98 3.47
C SER A 140 -6.76 12.20 4.12
N ARG A 141 -6.58 13.39 4.72
CA ARG A 141 -5.36 13.73 5.47
C ARG A 141 -5.12 12.76 6.63
N ALA A 142 -6.17 12.36 7.32
CA ALA A 142 -6.07 11.45 8.46
C ALA A 142 -5.67 10.02 8.00
N ALA A 143 -6.28 9.51 6.91
CA ALA A 143 -5.93 8.22 6.34
C ALA A 143 -4.47 8.19 5.85
N HIS A 144 -4.04 9.25 5.14
CA HIS A 144 -2.64 9.36 4.70
C HIS A 144 -1.66 9.43 5.87
N ALA A 145 -1.96 10.19 6.93
CA ALA A 145 -1.09 10.26 8.11
C ALA A 145 -0.96 8.91 8.81
N LEU A 146 -2.05 8.15 8.91
CA LEU A 146 -2.05 6.80 9.49
C LEU A 146 -1.20 5.84 8.66
N ALA A 147 -1.44 5.76 7.35
CA ALA A 147 -0.68 4.92 6.42
C ALA A 147 0.82 5.30 6.39
N SER A 148 1.14 6.60 6.40
CA SER A 148 2.52 7.08 6.43
C SER A 148 3.25 6.70 7.73
N THR A 149 2.57 6.71 8.88
CA THR A 149 3.16 6.25 10.15
C THR A 149 3.43 4.75 10.11
N GLN A 150 2.51 3.97 9.57
CA GLN A 150 2.65 2.53 9.40
C GLN A 150 3.78 2.18 8.42
N MET A 151 3.88 2.88 7.28
CA MET A 151 4.99 2.73 6.32
C MET A 151 6.37 2.96 6.94
N ARG A 152 6.47 3.83 7.95
CA ARG A 152 7.72 4.14 8.67
C ARG A 152 8.02 3.18 9.81
N GLY A 153 7.29 2.08 9.93
CA GLY A 153 7.52 1.04 10.93
C GLY A 153 6.93 1.32 12.31
N GLY A 154 6.13 2.38 12.49
CA GLY A 154 5.64 2.75 13.81
C GLY A 154 4.83 1.66 14.52
N TYR A 155 4.10 0.82 13.78
CA TYR A 155 3.38 -0.33 14.33
C TYR A 155 4.34 -1.50 14.63
N SER A 156 5.28 -1.76 13.75
CA SER A 156 6.28 -2.83 13.88
C SER A 156 7.22 -2.58 15.05
N ASP A 157 7.67 -1.34 15.25
CA ASP A 157 8.49 -0.92 16.39
C ASP A 157 7.77 -1.13 17.73
N GLU A 158 6.44 -0.89 17.76
CA GLU A 158 5.63 -1.12 18.97
C GLU A 158 5.50 -2.60 19.28
N LEU A 159 5.26 -3.45 18.27
CA LEU A 159 5.19 -4.90 18.41
C LEU A 159 6.54 -5.50 18.82
N GLU A 160 7.64 -5.00 18.27
CA GLU A 160 8.98 -5.45 18.63
C GLU A 160 9.29 -5.11 20.09
N ARG A 161 8.96 -3.91 20.56
CA ARG A 161 9.09 -3.54 21.97
C ARG A 161 8.26 -4.42 22.91
N LEU A 162 7.04 -4.78 22.50
CA LEU A 162 6.20 -5.72 23.27
C LEU A 162 6.81 -7.12 23.30
N ARG A 163 7.30 -7.61 22.17
CA ARG A 163 8.00 -8.90 22.05
C ARG A 163 9.21 -8.95 22.99
N ASP A 164 10.04 -7.92 22.98
CA ASP A 164 11.24 -7.86 23.82
C ASP A 164 10.89 -7.84 25.32
N LYS A 165 9.82 -7.13 25.70
CA LYS A 165 9.32 -7.20 27.09
C LYS A 165 8.86 -8.61 27.46
N LEU A 166 8.18 -9.33 26.56
CA LEU A 166 7.74 -10.72 26.78
C LEU A 166 8.94 -11.67 26.87
N LEU A 167 9.94 -11.53 25.99
CA LEU A 167 11.16 -12.35 26.03
C LEU A 167 11.94 -12.14 27.33
N ASN A 168 12.11 -10.89 27.76
CA ASN A 168 12.74 -10.59 29.05
C ASN A 168 11.98 -11.23 30.23
N LEU A 169 10.64 -11.19 30.18
CA LEU A 169 9.80 -11.81 31.17
C LEU A 169 9.98 -13.33 31.20
N THR A 170 10.02 -13.97 30.03
CA THR A 170 10.22 -15.42 29.89
C THR A 170 11.60 -15.84 30.42
N SER A 171 12.64 -15.06 30.07
CA SER A 171 14.01 -15.33 30.56
C SER A 171 14.11 -15.26 32.07
N LEU A 172 13.42 -14.32 32.73
CA LEU A 172 13.38 -14.25 34.20
C LEU A 172 12.67 -15.45 34.81
N LEU A 173 11.60 -15.94 34.17
CA LEU A 173 10.89 -17.14 34.63
C LEU A 173 11.68 -18.43 34.43
N GLU A 174 12.49 -18.53 33.37
CA GLU A 174 13.34 -19.70 33.10
C GLU A 174 14.52 -19.81 34.05
N LEU A 175 15.02 -18.69 34.56
CA LEU A 175 16.12 -18.68 35.56
C LEU A 175 15.66 -19.12 36.96
N GLU A 176 14.39 -18.97 37.32
CA GLU A 176 13.86 -19.28 38.66
C GLU A 176 13.99 -20.79 39.03
N PRO A 177 13.74 -21.79 38.15
CA PRO A 177 13.87 -23.20 38.43
C PRO A 177 15.34 -23.67 38.61
N ASP A 178 16.27 -23.09 37.86
CA ASP A 178 17.67 -23.52 37.86
C ASP A 178 18.43 -23.13 39.16
N PHE A 179 17.91 -22.12 39.87
CA PHE A 179 18.51 -21.60 41.12
C PHE A 179 17.63 -21.84 42.35
N SER A 180 16.63 -22.72 42.25
CA SER A 180 15.70 -23.02 43.36
C SER A 180 16.35 -23.73 44.57
N GLU A 181 17.61 -24.16 44.47
CA GLU A 181 18.40 -24.76 45.58
C GLU A 181 19.15 -23.71 46.41
N GLU A 182 19.27 -22.48 45.93
CA GLU A 182 19.82 -21.36 46.69
C GLU A 182 18.65 -20.41 47.02
N ASP A 183 18.43 -20.08 48.30
CA ASP A 183 17.36 -19.16 48.80
C ASP A 183 17.40 -17.73 48.19
N VAL A 184 17.55 -17.62 46.87
CA VAL A 184 17.60 -16.38 46.12
C VAL A 184 16.35 -16.24 45.27
N GLU A 185 15.38 -15.42 45.72
CA GLU A 185 14.26 -14.97 44.87
C GLU A 185 14.83 -14.08 43.76
N PHE A 186 15.05 -14.62 42.55
CA PHE A 186 15.54 -13.88 41.38
C PHE A 186 14.49 -12.98 40.71
N ALA A 187 13.21 -13.23 40.95
CA ALA A 187 12.12 -12.41 40.41
C ALA A 187 11.16 -11.99 41.52
N ASP A 188 11.06 -10.70 41.75
CA ASP A 188 9.96 -10.15 42.53
C ASP A 188 8.65 -10.47 41.80
N ARG A 189 7.87 -11.43 42.33
CA ARG A 189 6.58 -11.87 41.77
C ARG A 189 5.58 -10.71 41.60
N THR A 190 5.73 -9.66 42.39
CA THR A 190 4.94 -8.44 42.28
C THR A 190 5.33 -7.65 41.03
N ALA A 191 6.63 -7.43 40.82
CA ALA A 191 7.16 -6.76 39.63
C ALA A 191 6.85 -7.54 38.33
N LEU A 192 6.88 -8.90 38.42
CA LEU A 192 6.49 -9.76 37.31
C LEU A 192 5.01 -9.55 36.94
N ARG A 193 4.11 -9.62 37.94
CA ARG A 193 2.67 -9.41 37.73
C ARG A 193 2.36 -8.02 37.19
N GLU A 194 3.00 -6.99 37.73
CA GLU A 194 2.85 -5.61 37.21
C GLU A 194 3.31 -5.47 35.75
N THR A 195 4.40 -6.18 35.39
CA THR A 195 4.91 -6.16 34.01
C THR A 195 3.93 -6.86 33.08
N MET A 196 3.37 -8.01 33.45
CA MET A 196 2.33 -8.70 32.68
C MET A 196 1.08 -7.83 32.51
N GLN A 197 0.63 -7.15 33.56
CA GLN A 197 -0.53 -6.26 33.50
C GLN A 197 -0.28 -5.08 32.57
N ARG A 198 0.92 -4.48 32.58
CA ARG A 198 1.31 -3.39 31.67
C ARG A 198 1.33 -3.86 30.20
N ILE A 199 1.90 -5.04 29.93
CA ILE A 199 1.90 -5.63 28.59
C ILE A 199 0.46 -5.88 28.12
N GLY A 200 -0.39 -6.47 28.98
CA GLY A 200 -1.79 -6.71 28.68
C GLY A 200 -2.54 -5.41 28.34
N ALA A 201 -2.34 -4.35 29.14
CA ALA A 201 -2.95 -3.05 28.88
C ALA A 201 -2.46 -2.40 27.55
N GLU A 202 -1.18 -2.56 27.20
CA GLU A 202 -0.66 -2.09 25.90
C GLU A 202 -1.28 -2.86 24.73
N ILE A 203 -1.41 -4.18 24.83
CA ILE A 203 -2.07 -5.02 23.82
C ILE A 203 -3.55 -4.61 23.66
N ASP A 204 -4.27 -4.42 24.76
CA ASP A 204 -5.66 -3.95 24.72
C ASP A 204 -5.82 -2.56 24.10
N ARG A 205 -4.88 -1.66 24.37
CA ARG A 205 -4.84 -0.34 23.73
C ARG A 205 -4.67 -0.46 22.21
N LEU A 206 -3.72 -1.28 21.74
CA LEU A 206 -3.48 -1.53 20.33
C LEU A 206 -4.71 -2.17 19.66
N ARG A 207 -5.30 -3.18 20.29
CA ARG A 207 -6.51 -3.84 19.80
C ARG A 207 -7.68 -2.85 19.66
N ASN A 208 -7.88 -1.97 20.64
CA ASN A 208 -8.99 -1.01 20.64
C ASN A 208 -8.73 0.13 19.63
N SER A 209 -7.48 0.48 19.34
CA SER A 209 -7.15 1.49 18.32
C SER A 209 -7.45 1.03 16.90
N PHE A 210 -7.55 -0.27 16.66
CA PHE A 210 -7.83 -0.85 15.35
C PHE A 210 -9.18 -0.40 14.77
N SER A 211 -10.23 -0.35 15.60
CA SER A 211 -11.57 0.09 15.15
C SER A 211 -11.57 1.55 14.73
N LEU A 212 -10.84 2.40 15.45
CA LEU A 212 -10.67 3.82 15.09
C LEU A 212 -9.83 3.97 13.81
N GLY A 213 -8.75 3.20 13.71
CA GLY A 213 -7.89 3.15 12.50
C GLY A 213 -8.69 2.79 11.25
N ASN A 214 -9.52 1.75 11.32
CA ASN A 214 -10.38 1.34 10.21
C ASN A 214 -11.42 2.42 9.86
N ALA A 215 -12.04 3.07 10.85
CA ALA A 215 -12.97 4.16 10.58
C ALA A 215 -12.29 5.35 9.90
N ILE A 216 -11.04 5.66 10.24
CA ILE A 216 -10.24 6.70 9.58
C ILE A 216 -9.88 6.29 8.15
N LYS A 217 -9.48 5.03 7.94
CA LYS A 217 -9.07 4.47 6.65
C LYS A 217 -10.24 4.38 5.66
N GLU A 218 -11.33 3.77 6.10
CA GLU A 218 -12.51 3.53 5.26
C GLU A 218 -13.46 4.73 5.19
N GLY A 219 -13.33 5.66 6.11
CA GLY A 219 -14.25 6.77 6.33
C GLY A 219 -15.37 6.43 7.29
N VAL A 220 -15.82 7.45 8.01
CA VAL A 220 -16.91 7.35 8.99
C VAL A 220 -18.24 7.24 8.26
N ALA A 221 -18.94 6.12 8.44
CA ALA A 221 -20.27 5.93 7.86
C ALA A 221 -21.31 6.76 8.61
N VAL A 222 -22.06 7.59 7.90
CA VAL A 222 -23.11 8.46 8.45
C VAL A 222 -24.43 8.21 7.75
N ALA A 223 -25.44 7.83 8.51
CA ALA A 223 -26.81 7.69 8.00
C ALA A 223 -27.65 8.90 8.40
N ILE A 224 -28.30 9.57 7.44
CA ILE A 224 -29.22 10.67 7.69
C ILE A 224 -30.64 10.10 7.73
N ALA A 225 -31.21 9.99 8.93
CA ALA A 225 -32.57 9.45 9.14
C ALA A 225 -33.57 10.56 9.48
N GLY A 226 -34.83 10.37 9.07
CA GLY A 226 -35.92 11.29 9.37
C GLY A 226 -37.13 11.10 8.44
N ALA A 227 -38.26 11.71 8.79
CA ALA A 227 -39.50 11.63 7.99
C ALA A 227 -39.30 12.13 6.56
N PRO A 228 -40.14 11.75 5.59
CA PRO A 228 -40.11 12.32 4.25
C PRO A 228 -40.25 13.86 4.26
N ASN A 229 -39.55 14.55 3.35
CA ASN A 229 -39.64 16.01 3.15
C ASN A 229 -39.20 16.91 4.33
N VAL A 230 -38.43 16.42 5.29
CA VAL A 230 -37.88 17.22 6.41
C VAL A 230 -36.56 17.91 6.10
N GLY A 231 -36.08 17.87 4.87
CA GLY A 231 -34.84 18.57 4.45
C GLY A 231 -33.57 17.73 4.50
N LYS A 232 -33.65 16.39 4.58
CA LYS A 232 -32.47 15.51 4.59
C LYS A 232 -31.52 15.75 3.41
N SER A 233 -32.07 15.75 2.19
CA SER A 233 -31.29 15.99 0.96
C SER A 233 -30.72 17.40 0.90
N THR A 234 -31.43 18.39 1.45
CA THR A 234 -30.93 19.78 1.54
C THR A 234 -29.75 19.88 2.48
N LEU A 235 -29.81 19.17 3.63
CA LEU A 235 -28.71 19.09 4.58
C LEU A 235 -27.51 18.40 3.96
N LEU A 236 -27.72 17.22 3.33
CA LEU A 236 -26.67 16.49 2.65
C LEU A 236 -25.99 17.33 1.57
N ASN A 237 -26.79 17.95 0.69
CA ASN A 237 -26.28 18.82 -0.37
C ASN A 237 -25.47 20.00 0.17
N ARG A 238 -25.85 20.56 1.32
CA ARG A 238 -25.10 21.63 1.93
C ARG A 238 -23.76 21.16 2.50
N LEU A 239 -23.72 20.02 3.18
CA LEU A 239 -22.50 19.39 3.65
C LEU A 239 -21.52 19.04 2.50
N LEU A 240 -22.06 18.53 1.39
CA LEU A 240 -21.27 18.18 0.22
C LEU A 240 -20.78 19.43 -0.54
N ASN A 241 -21.57 20.49 -0.66
CA ASN A 241 -21.20 21.70 -1.40
C ASN A 241 -20.12 22.53 -0.70
N GLU A 242 -20.05 22.50 0.61
CA GLU A 242 -18.98 23.18 1.38
C GLU A 242 -17.61 22.51 1.16
N GLU A 243 -17.56 21.23 0.75
CA GLU A 243 -16.34 20.43 0.64
C GLU A 243 -15.98 19.99 -0.80
N ARG A 244 -16.84 20.18 -1.79
CA ARG A 244 -16.62 19.78 -3.21
C ARG A 244 -15.37 20.40 -3.85
N ALA A 245 -14.74 21.37 -3.22
CA ALA A 245 -13.53 22.02 -3.73
C ALA A 245 -12.27 21.14 -3.64
N MET A 246 -12.28 19.94 -3.02
CA MET A 246 -11.09 19.14 -2.73
C MET A 246 -11.15 17.65 -3.06
N VAL A 247 -12.18 17.14 -3.73
CA VAL A 247 -12.27 15.72 -4.09
C VAL A 247 -12.20 15.57 -5.61
N SER A 248 -11.11 14.95 -6.10
CA SER A 248 -11.05 14.45 -7.48
C SER A 248 -12.03 13.28 -7.63
N GLU A 249 -12.81 13.27 -8.71
CA GLU A 249 -13.68 12.18 -9.09
C GLU A 249 -12.87 10.90 -9.30
N ILE A 250 -12.84 10.02 -8.32
CA ILE A 250 -12.40 8.64 -8.52
C ILE A 250 -13.62 7.88 -9.03
N ALA A 251 -13.73 7.75 -10.34
CA ALA A 251 -14.68 6.87 -10.99
C ALA A 251 -14.35 5.42 -10.63
N GLY A 252 -15.21 4.75 -9.88
CA GLY A 252 -15.02 3.34 -9.56
C GLY A 252 -16.23 2.70 -8.90
N THR A 253 -16.86 1.79 -9.65
CA THR A 253 -17.77 0.72 -9.27
C THR A 253 -19.24 1.07 -9.10
N THR A 254 -19.97 0.79 -10.17
CA THR A 254 -21.42 0.53 -10.23
C THR A 254 -21.76 -0.71 -9.43
N ARG A 255 -22.62 -0.53 -8.45
CA ARG A 255 -23.67 -1.34 -7.82
C ARG A 255 -23.62 -1.23 -6.29
N ASP A 256 -24.80 -0.88 -5.76
CA ASP A 256 -25.24 -0.89 -4.38
C ASP A 256 -24.96 0.38 -3.58
N VAL A 257 -26.07 1.05 -3.18
CA VAL A 257 -26.19 2.21 -2.28
C VAL A 257 -25.46 3.45 -2.80
N ILE A 258 -26.18 4.50 -3.09
CA ILE A 258 -25.60 5.80 -3.43
C ILE A 258 -24.88 6.32 -2.18
N GLU A 259 -23.57 6.18 -2.16
CA GLU A 259 -22.70 6.76 -1.14
C GLU A 259 -22.14 8.10 -1.62
N GLU A 260 -22.45 9.14 -0.90
CA GLU A 260 -21.80 10.44 -1.09
C GLU A 260 -20.65 10.60 -0.10
N ARG A 261 -19.51 11.08 -0.55
CA ARG A 261 -18.29 11.21 0.26
C ARG A 261 -17.93 12.67 0.46
N ALA A 262 -17.60 13.06 1.70
CA ALA A 262 -17.08 14.38 2.03
C ALA A 262 -15.89 14.28 2.97
N ASN A 263 -14.90 15.17 2.78
CA ASN A 263 -13.72 15.25 3.64
C ASN A 263 -13.90 16.45 4.60
N ILE A 264 -14.29 16.19 5.83
CA ILE A 264 -14.59 17.21 6.82
C ILE A 264 -13.48 17.23 7.87
N GLY A 265 -12.76 18.33 7.98
CA GLY A 265 -11.67 18.47 8.93
C GLY A 265 -10.50 17.49 8.72
N GLY A 266 -10.33 16.99 7.48
CA GLY A 266 -9.29 16.01 7.15
C GLY A 266 -9.69 14.56 7.41
N ILE A 267 -10.94 14.28 7.77
CA ILE A 267 -11.53 12.96 7.97
C ILE A 267 -12.55 12.70 6.87
N LEU A 268 -12.51 11.52 6.27
CA LEU A 268 -13.48 11.08 5.27
C LEU A 268 -14.79 10.67 5.95
N PHE A 269 -15.91 11.24 5.50
CA PHE A 269 -17.27 10.82 5.88
C PHE A 269 -17.97 10.23 4.66
N ARG A 270 -18.65 9.10 4.87
CA ARG A 270 -19.46 8.40 3.85
C ARG A 270 -20.93 8.53 4.25
N PHE A 271 -21.67 9.32 3.51
CA PHE A 271 -23.09 9.53 3.74
C PHE A 271 -23.88 8.47 3.00
N LEU A 272 -24.62 7.64 3.74
CA LEU A 272 -25.49 6.62 3.20
C LEU A 272 -26.86 7.21 2.96
N ASP A 273 -27.36 7.19 1.72
CA ASP A 273 -28.73 7.62 1.42
C ASP A 273 -29.72 6.57 1.94
N THR A 274 -30.38 6.89 3.05
CA THR A 274 -31.41 6.04 3.64
C THR A 274 -32.73 6.05 2.89
N ALA A 275 -32.87 6.88 1.83
CA ALA A 275 -34.09 6.89 1.00
C ALA A 275 -34.24 5.61 0.15
N GLY A 276 -33.17 4.85 -0.07
CA GLY A 276 -33.18 3.55 -0.74
C GLY A 276 -33.53 2.34 0.16
N ILE A 277 -33.49 2.50 1.48
CA ILE A 277 -33.88 1.46 2.45
C ILE A 277 -35.39 1.59 2.70
N ARG A 278 -36.20 1.43 1.67
CA ARG A 278 -37.61 1.13 1.84
C ARG A 278 -37.71 -0.36 2.12
N SER A 279 -38.20 -0.70 3.30
CA SER A 279 -38.69 -2.03 3.61
C SER A 279 -39.49 -2.58 2.44
N THR A 280 -39.03 -3.67 1.86
CA THR A 280 -39.87 -4.57 1.07
C THR A 280 -40.84 -5.27 2.01
N ASP A 281 -41.74 -4.50 2.60
CA ASP A 281 -42.98 -4.95 3.18
C ASP A 281 -44.09 -4.44 2.28
N ASP A 282 -44.22 -5.01 1.09
CA ASP A 282 -45.45 -5.05 0.30
C ASP A 282 -45.43 -6.27 -0.64
N ARG A 283 -45.96 -7.39 -0.12
CA ARG A 283 -47.12 -8.14 -0.58
C ARG A 283 -47.00 -8.95 -1.86
N LEU A 284 -47.20 -10.24 -1.58
CA LEU A 284 -48.05 -11.21 -2.31
C LEU A 284 -47.81 -11.36 -3.80
#